data_587204077861ca7806166d5fca75ffec
#
_entry.id   587204077861ca7806166d5fca75ffec
#
_cell.length_a   1.000
_cell.length_b   1.000
_cell.length_c   1.000
_cell.angle_alpha   90.00
_cell.angle_beta   90.00
_cell.angle_gamma   90.00
#
_symmetry.space_group_name_H-M   'P 1'
#
loop_
_entity.id
_entity.type
_entity.pdbx_description
1 polymer ?
#
loop_
_entity_poly.entity_id
_entity_poly.type
_entity_poly.pdbx_seq_one_letter_code
_entity_poly.pdbx_strand_id
1 'polypeptide(L)'
;RTMGDLDILYKEDQTKKLKQVMQDAGYKFGGYNIKHDEYEKDGVTIEMHRDVLFRLTNAYDYFADIWERAIHAKGKQYIYEMSLEDHYLHSVCHLAEHFVRGGIGIRMVLDIYILSETPRMDKAYVQRQLKALKLQKFEENIRSLAQLWFSDDEKTVRTEVSDELENYALSGGIFGSRETARRNGTVLY
;
A
#
# COMPACT_ATOMS: atom_id res chain seq x y z
N ARG A 1 -12.39 -1.82 -13.89
CA ARG A 1 -11.60 -2.36 -12.78
C ARG A 1 -12.56 -3.05 -11.80
N THR A 2 -12.44 -4.34 -11.60
CA THR A 2 -13.13 -5.03 -10.50
C THR A 2 -12.45 -4.61 -9.20
N MET A 3 -13.23 -4.17 -8.20
CA MET A 3 -12.78 -4.02 -6.83
C MET A 3 -12.52 -5.42 -6.25
N GLY A 4 -11.39 -5.64 -5.60
CA GLY A 4 -11.13 -6.86 -4.83
C GLY A 4 -11.81 -6.75 -3.47
N ASP A 5 -11.27 -5.91 -2.64
CA ASP A 5 -11.63 -5.63 -1.27
C ASP A 5 -11.63 -4.12 -1.00
N LEU A 6 -12.15 -3.74 0.12
CA LEU A 6 -12.14 -2.37 0.61
C LEU A 6 -11.43 -2.33 1.95
N ASP A 7 -10.23 -1.73 1.97
CA ASP A 7 -9.43 -1.54 3.18
C ASP A 7 -9.88 -0.30 3.94
N ILE A 8 -10.28 -0.46 5.19
CA ILE A 8 -10.72 0.64 6.06
C ILE A 8 -9.97 0.56 7.39
N LEU A 9 -9.19 1.60 7.69
CA LEU A 9 -8.56 1.74 8.99
C LEU A 9 -9.56 2.28 10.02
N TYR A 10 -9.61 1.67 11.19
CA TYR A 10 -10.43 2.12 12.30
C TYR A 10 -9.63 2.21 13.60
N LYS A 11 -10.13 2.97 14.59
CA LYS A 11 -9.49 3.07 15.92
C LYS A 11 -9.73 1.80 16.72
N GLU A 12 -8.66 1.12 17.14
CA GLU A 12 -8.70 -0.20 17.79
C GLU A 12 -9.58 -0.23 19.05
N ASP A 13 -9.66 0.87 19.79
CA ASP A 13 -10.54 1.02 20.96
C ASP A 13 -12.03 0.91 20.62
N GLN A 14 -12.40 1.04 19.34
CA GLN A 14 -13.77 0.93 18.85
C GLN A 14 -14.14 -0.48 18.36
N THR A 15 -13.29 -1.48 18.53
CA THR A 15 -13.49 -2.85 18.00
C THR A 15 -14.86 -3.43 18.37
N LYS A 16 -15.30 -3.29 19.62
CA LYS A 16 -16.60 -3.82 20.08
C LYS A 16 -17.78 -3.15 19.34
N LYS A 17 -17.70 -1.83 19.21
CA LYS A 17 -18.72 -1.04 18.50
C LYS A 17 -18.75 -1.37 17.02
N LEU A 18 -17.58 -1.50 16.40
CA LEU A 18 -17.44 -1.89 15.01
C LEU A 18 -18.13 -3.23 14.73
N LYS A 19 -17.83 -4.26 15.53
CA LYS A 19 -18.43 -5.59 15.36
C LYS A 19 -19.96 -5.53 15.40
N GLN A 20 -20.51 -4.78 16.34
CA GLN A 20 -21.97 -4.61 16.43
C GLN A 20 -22.52 -3.89 15.20
N VAL A 21 -21.89 -2.78 14.76
CA VAL A 21 -22.33 -2.03 13.59
C VAL A 21 -22.28 -2.87 12.32
N MET A 22 -21.23 -3.66 12.11
CA MET A 22 -21.12 -4.52 10.94
C MET A 22 -22.19 -5.61 10.95
N GLN A 23 -22.48 -6.20 12.11
CA GLN A 23 -23.54 -7.19 12.28
C GLN A 23 -24.92 -6.57 12.00
N ASP A 24 -25.21 -5.41 12.59
CA ASP A 24 -26.49 -4.71 12.42
C ASP A 24 -26.71 -4.27 10.96
N ALA A 25 -25.62 -3.94 10.26
CA ALA A 25 -25.64 -3.63 8.83
C ALA A 25 -25.76 -4.87 7.93
N GLY A 26 -25.80 -6.08 8.50
CA GLY A 26 -26.00 -7.33 7.79
C GLY A 26 -24.73 -7.91 7.15
N TYR A 27 -23.55 -7.45 7.57
CA TYR A 27 -22.29 -8.06 7.16
C TYR A 27 -22.04 -9.36 7.92
N LYS A 28 -21.52 -10.36 7.22
CA LYS A 28 -21.03 -11.61 7.80
C LYS A 28 -19.56 -11.48 8.12
N PHE A 29 -19.18 -11.94 9.31
CA PHE A 29 -17.78 -12.04 9.67
C PHE A 29 -17.11 -13.17 8.87
N GLY A 30 -16.11 -12.83 8.06
CA GLY A 30 -15.39 -13.76 7.19
C GLY A 30 -14.17 -14.37 7.85
N GLY A 31 -13.47 -13.62 8.70
CA GLY A 31 -12.26 -14.11 9.35
C GLY A 31 -11.54 -13.07 10.18
N TYR A 32 -10.57 -13.55 10.95
CA TYR A 32 -9.65 -12.75 11.76
C TYR A 32 -8.22 -12.91 11.26
N ASN A 33 -7.53 -11.80 11.19
CA ASN A 33 -6.10 -11.74 10.91
C ASN A 33 -5.45 -10.78 11.93
N ILE A 34 -4.15 -10.86 12.13
CA ILE A 34 -3.42 -10.01 13.07
C ILE A 34 -3.64 -8.52 12.76
N LYS A 35 -3.74 -8.16 11.48
CA LYS A 35 -3.83 -6.78 10.98
C LYS A 35 -5.28 -6.29 10.84
N HIS A 36 -6.23 -7.17 10.44
CA HIS A 36 -7.61 -6.79 10.13
C HIS A 36 -8.62 -7.87 10.49
N ASP A 37 -9.88 -7.47 10.57
CA ASP A 37 -11.06 -8.34 10.57
C ASP A 37 -11.72 -8.25 9.19
N GLU A 38 -12.10 -9.39 8.61
CA GLU A 38 -12.75 -9.47 7.30
C GLU A 38 -14.26 -9.57 7.45
N TYR A 39 -14.99 -8.83 6.62
CA TYR A 39 -16.44 -8.82 6.57
C TYR A 39 -16.93 -8.91 5.13
N GLU A 40 -18.03 -9.65 4.91
CA GLU A 40 -18.61 -9.84 3.57
C GLU A 40 -20.09 -9.53 3.56
N LYS A 41 -20.54 -8.82 2.51
CA LYS A 41 -21.95 -8.60 2.22
C LYS A 41 -22.15 -8.39 0.71
N ASP A 42 -23.11 -9.11 0.12
CA ASP A 42 -23.52 -8.99 -1.29
C ASP A 42 -22.35 -9.09 -2.28
N GLY A 43 -21.36 -9.95 -1.98
CA GLY A 43 -20.15 -10.15 -2.80
C GLY A 43 -19.11 -9.04 -2.67
N VAL A 44 -19.27 -8.12 -1.71
CA VAL A 44 -18.28 -7.10 -1.37
C VAL A 44 -17.54 -7.52 -0.10
N THR A 45 -16.22 -7.61 -0.17
CA THR A 45 -15.34 -7.85 0.98
C THR A 45 -14.82 -6.53 1.53
N ILE A 46 -14.90 -6.36 2.86
CA ILE A 46 -14.33 -5.22 3.59
C ILE A 46 -13.32 -5.75 4.60
N GLU A 47 -12.10 -5.25 4.53
CA GLU A 47 -11.06 -5.48 5.53
C GLU A 47 -11.00 -4.30 6.50
N MET A 48 -11.40 -4.54 7.75
CA MET A 48 -11.35 -3.54 8.81
C MET A 48 -10.01 -3.62 9.54
N HIS A 49 -9.10 -2.71 9.18
CA HIS A 49 -7.72 -2.69 9.65
C HIS A 49 -7.57 -1.98 11.00
N ARG A 50 -6.81 -2.60 11.91
CA ARG A 50 -6.35 -1.99 13.17
C ARG A 50 -5.05 -1.23 12.99
N ASP A 51 -4.18 -1.75 12.12
CA ASP A 51 -2.88 -1.18 11.80
C ASP A 51 -2.77 -0.95 10.27
N VAL A 52 -2.13 0.10 9.87
CA VAL A 52 -1.88 0.41 8.44
C VAL A 52 -0.93 -0.61 7.81
N LEU A 53 0.13 -0.98 8.52
CA LEU A 53 1.15 -1.92 8.08
C LEU A 53 1.37 -3.02 9.13
N PHE A 54 2.04 -4.09 8.73
CA PHE A 54 2.43 -5.13 9.69
C PHE A 54 3.44 -4.58 10.72
N ARG A 55 3.25 -4.93 11.99
CA ARG A 55 4.08 -4.50 13.13
C ARG A 55 5.56 -4.88 13.01
N LEU A 56 5.90 -5.79 12.11
CA LEU A 56 7.27 -6.24 11.87
C LEU A 56 8.00 -5.42 10.78
N THR A 57 7.38 -4.39 10.25
CA THR A 57 8.01 -3.52 9.23
C THR A 57 8.65 -2.29 9.88
N ASN A 58 9.74 -1.81 9.31
CA ASN A 58 10.38 -0.56 9.74
C ASN A 58 9.47 0.67 9.61
N ALA A 59 8.42 0.55 8.78
CA ALA A 59 7.47 1.63 8.55
C ALA A 59 6.30 1.63 9.56
N TYR A 60 6.18 0.62 10.42
CA TYR A 60 5.11 0.55 11.40
C TYR A 60 5.06 1.78 12.30
N ASP A 61 6.19 2.17 12.88
CA ASP A 61 6.26 3.31 13.81
C ASP A 61 5.88 4.62 13.13
N TYR A 62 6.19 4.78 11.84
CA TYR A 62 5.78 5.95 11.06
C TYR A 62 4.26 6.08 10.94
N PHE A 63 3.56 4.96 10.81
CA PHE A 63 2.10 4.95 10.65
C PHE A 63 1.34 4.76 11.98
N ALA A 64 2.03 4.52 13.11
CA ALA A 64 1.38 4.31 14.40
C ALA A 64 0.53 5.52 14.85
N ASP A 65 0.96 6.73 14.49
CA ASP A 65 0.28 7.99 14.79
C ASP A 65 -0.51 8.57 13.60
N ILE A 66 -0.85 7.76 12.60
CA ILE A 66 -1.51 8.23 11.37
C ILE A 66 -2.81 9.01 11.64
N TRP A 67 -3.52 8.68 12.71
CA TRP A 67 -4.74 9.37 13.10
C TRP A 67 -4.51 10.84 13.51
N GLU A 68 -3.32 11.22 13.95
CA GLU A 68 -2.97 12.59 14.29
C GLU A 68 -2.74 13.45 13.04
N ARG A 69 -2.38 12.81 11.92
CA ARG A 69 -2.11 13.44 10.62
C ARG A 69 -3.26 13.29 9.62
N ALA A 70 -4.24 12.43 9.92
CA ALA A 70 -5.36 12.17 9.04
C ALA A 70 -6.23 13.42 8.86
N ILE A 71 -6.70 13.64 7.65
CA ILE A 71 -7.46 14.82 7.24
C ILE A 71 -8.94 14.45 7.15
N HIS A 72 -9.82 15.29 7.66
CA HIS A 72 -11.25 15.10 7.49
C HIS A 72 -11.65 15.08 6.00
N ALA A 73 -12.31 14.03 5.57
CA ALA A 73 -12.90 13.98 4.24
C ALA A 73 -13.97 15.06 4.09
N LYS A 74 -13.92 15.81 2.99
CA LYS A 74 -14.80 16.96 2.75
C LYS A 74 -16.28 16.57 2.86
N GLY A 75 -17.00 17.24 3.75
CA GLY A 75 -18.44 17.04 3.96
C GLY A 75 -18.79 15.73 4.69
N LYS A 76 -17.83 15.06 5.30
CA LYS A 76 -18.03 13.84 6.09
C LYS A 76 -17.64 14.09 7.54
N GLN A 77 -18.46 13.58 8.48
CA GLN A 77 -18.25 13.81 9.91
C GLN A 77 -17.26 12.82 10.53
N TYR A 78 -17.22 11.58 10.03
CA TYR A 78 -16.48 10.47 10.65
C TYR A 78 -15.53 9.77 9.68
N ILE A 79 -15.34 10.32 8.49
CA ILE A 79 -14.42 9.77 7.50
C ILE A 79 -13.19 10.65 7.42
N TYR A 80 -12.04 10.03 7.48
CA TYR A 80 -10.73 10.64 7.39
C TYR A 80 -9.97 10.02 6.22
N GLU A 81 -9.05 10.77 5.67
CA GLU A 81 -8.20 10.39 4.56
C GLU A 81 -6.74 10.64 4.94
N MET A 82 -5.83 9.86 4.43
CA MET A 82 -4.41 10.17 4.52
C MET A 82 -4.11 11.44 3.72
N SER A 83 -3.08 12.19 4.15
CA SER A 83 -2.50 13.21 3.26
C SER A 83 -2.00 12.55 1.98
N LEU A 84 -1.80 13.32 0.93
CA LEU A 84 -1.26 12.81 -0.32
C LEU A 84 0.11 12.16 -0.12
N GLU A 85 0.95 12.77 0.73
CA GLU A 85 2.27 12.29 1.09
C GLU A 85 2.20 10.97 1.87
N ASP A 86 1.33 10.89 2.89
CA ASP A 86 1.14 9.66 3.66
C ASP A 86 0.57 8.54 2.78
N HIS A 87 -0.34 8.86 1.86
CA HIS A 87 -0.88 7.89 0.91
C HIS A 87 0.21 7.36 -0.04
N TYR A 88 1.07 8.25 -0.56
CA TYR A 88 2.20 7.82 -1.37
C TYR A 88 3.17 6.92 -0.60
N LEU A 89 3.56 7.34 0.60
CA LEU A 89 4.45 6.56 1.47
C LEU A 89 3.84 5.20 1.83
N HIS A 90 2.54 5.16 2.13
CA HIS A 90 1.81 3.92 2.35
C HIS A 90 1.88 3.01 1.13
N SER A 91 1.62 3.54 -0.07
CA SER A 91 1.66 2.76 -1.31
C SER A 91 3.04 2.16 -1.57
N VAL A 92 4.12 2.93 -1.31
CA VAL A 92 5.50 2.43 -1.43
C VAL A 92 5.80 1.34 -0.40
N CYS A 93 5.43 1.55 0.87
CA CYS A 93 5.65 0.57 1.93
C CYS A 93 4.88 -0.72 1.69
N HIS A 94 3.62 -0.62 1.27
CA HIS A 94 2.76 -1.76 0.96
C HIS A 94 3.31 -2.55 -0.25
N LEU A 95 3.78 -1.84 -1.28
CA LEU A 95 4.43 -2.48 -2.42
C LEU A 95 5.73 -3.20 -2.00
N ALA A 96 6.52 -2.61 -1.10
CA ALA A 96 7.72 -3.24 -0.56
C ALA A 96 7.39 -4.53 0.25
N GLU A 97 6.31 -4.51 1.05
CA GLU A 97 5.82 -5.73 1.72
C GLU A 97 5.46 -6.84 0.73
N HIS A 98 4.74 -6.49 -0.34
CA HIS A 98 4.39 -7.44 -1.40
C HIS A 98 5.62 -7.95 -2.15
N PHE A 99 6.56 -7.08 -2.45
CA PHE A 99 7.82 -7.45 -3.09
C PHE A 99 8.58 -8.52 -2.31
N VAL A 100 8.71 -8.35 -1.00
CA VAL A 100 9.36 -9.34 -0.12
C VAL A 100 8.60 -10.66 -0.07
N ARG A 101 7.27 -10.59 -0.13
CA ARG A 101 6.40 -11.79 -0.09
C ARG A 101 6.31 -12.53 -1.42
N GLY A 102 6.90 -12.01 -2.47
CA GLY A 102 7.09 -12.69 -3.74
C GLY A 102 6.19 -12.25 -4.88
N GLY A 103 5.47 -11.14 -4.77
CA GLY A 103 4.66 -10.64 -5.89
C GLY A 103 4.35 -9.16 -5.82
N ILE A 104 4.53 -8.47 -6.95
CA ILE A 104 4.00 -7.13 -7.18
C ILE A 104 3.17 -7.15 -8.45
N GLY A 105 2.00 -6.50 -8.43
CA GLY A 105 1.12 -6.41 -9.58
C GLY A 105 1.32 -5.11 -10.37
N ILE A 106 1.01 -5.15 -11.65
CA ILE A 106 1.03 -3.96 -12.54
C ILE A 106 0.23 -2.80 -11.93
N ARG A 107 -0.88 -3.09 -11.23
CA ARG A 107 -1.72 -2.06 -10.58
C ARG A 107 -0.97 -1.27 -9.51
N MET A 108 -0.17 -1.95 -8.70
CA MET A 108 0.60 -1.30 -7.63
C MET A 108 1.65 -0.34 -8.21
N VAL A 109 2.28 -0.75 -9.33
CA VAL A 109 3.22 0.11 -10.05
C VAL A 109 2.50 1.30 -10.70
N LEU A 110 1.30 1.10 -11.26
CA LEU A 110 0.46 2.17 -11.79
C LEU A 110 0.04 3.17 -10.70
N ASP A 111 -0.32 2.68 -9.52
CA ASP A 111 -0.70 3.55 -8.39
C ASP A 111 0.50 4.44 -7.97
N ILE A 112 1.72 3.89 -7.93
CA ILE A 112 2.94 4.68 -7.72
C ILE A 112 3.13 5.74 -8.81
N TYR A 113 2.92 5.39 -10.08
CA TYR A 113 3.01 6.35 -11.18
C TYR A 113 2.05 7.52 -10.97
N ILE A 114 0.76 7.24 -10.81
CA ILE A 114 -0.30 8.25 -10.68
C ILE A 114 -0.03 9.18 -9.50
N LEU A 115 0.33 8.62 -8.35
CA LEU A 115 0.60 9.41 -7.15
C LEU A 115 1.87 10.27 -7.31
N SER A 116 2.95 9.73 -7.88
CA SER A 116 4.22 10.47 -8.08
C SER A 116 4.08 11.66 -9.03
N GLU A 117 3.16 11.59 -9.99
CA GLU A 117 2.88 12.66 -10.94
C GLU A 117 1.94 13.74 -10.37
N THR A 118 1.44 13.57 -9.16
CA THR A 118 0.51 14.54 -8.56
C THR A 118 1.24 15.84 -8.18
N PRO A 119 0.86 17.00 -8.77
CA PRO A 119 1.65 18.24 -8.64
C PRO A 119 1.68 18.83 -7.22
N ARG A 120 0.69 18.47 -6.38
CA ARG A 120 0.53 19.06 -5.03
C ARG A 120 1.34 18.34 -3.95
N MET A 121 2.00 17.24 -4.27
CA MET A 121 2.77 16.45 -3.31
C MET A 121 4.04 17.20 -2.88
N ASP A 122 4.29 17.29 -1.57
CA ASP A 122 5.58 17.74 -1.04
C ASP A 122 6.63 16.65 -1.24
N LYS A 123 7.28 16.69 -2.41
CA LYS A 123 8.31 15.71 -2.78
C LYS A 123 9.51 15.75 -1.83
N ALA A 124 9.83 16.89 -1.23
CA ALA A 124 10.94 17.00 -0.30
C ALA A 124 10.61 16.31 1.03
N TYR A 125 9.38 16.45 1.53
CA TYR A 125 8.91 15.70 2.68
C TYR A 125 8.96 14.19 2.41
N VAL A 126 8.38 13.73 1.31
CA VAL A 126 8.36 12.31 0.92
C VAL A 126 9.77 11.73 0.87
N GLN A 127 10.72 12.42 0.22
CA GLN A 127 12.10 11.94 0.13
C GLN A 127 12.79 11.84 1.49
N ARG A 128 12.54 12.77 2.42
CA ARG A 128 13.06 12.67 3.80
C ARG A 128 12.53 11.44 4.51
N GLN A 129 11.23 11.16 4.36
CA GLN A 129 10.61 9.99 5.00
C GLN A 129 11.09 8.68 4.38
N LEU A 130 11.16 8.58 3.05
CA LEU A 130 11.69 7.39 2.37
C LEU A 130 13.13 7.07 2.79
N LYS A 131 13.96 8.10 3.00
CA LYS A 131 15.31 7.93 3.53
C LYS A 131 15.31 7.40 4.96
N ALA A 132 14.46 7.94 5.84
CA ALA A 132 14.30 7.48 7.22
C ALA A 132 13.81 6.02 7.28
N LEU A 133 12.88 5.66 6.39
CA LEU A 133 12.34 4.31 6.24
C LEU A 133 13.28 3.33 5.51
N LYS A 134 14.42 3.81 4.99
CA LYS A 134 15.37 3.02 4.17
C LYS A 134 14.76 2.47 2.88
N LEU A 135 13.75 3.13 2.34
CA LEU A 135 13.04 2.73 1.11
C LEU A 135 13.35 3.63 -0.10
N GLN A 136 14.25 4.60 0.04
CA GLN A 136 14.55 5.55 -1.03
C GLN A 136 14.97 4.86 -2.33
N LYS A 137 15.94 3.92 -2.24
CA LYS A 137 16.42 3.21 -3.43
C LYS A 137 15.36 2.32 -4.07
N PHE A 138 14.57 1.65 -3.23
CA PHE A 138 13.45 0.83 -3.69
C PHE A 138 12.42 1.69 -4.44
N GLU A 139 12.01 2.82 -3.85
CA GLU A 139 11.06 3.76 -4.48
C GLU A 139 11.59 4.28 -5.81
N GLU A 140 12.87 4.73 -5.88
CA GLU A 140 13.49 5.21 -7.12
C GLU A 140 13.42 4.17 -8.24
N ASN A 141 13.70 2.90 -7.94
CA ASN A 141 13.66 1.81 -8.91
C ASN A 141 12.23 1.52 -9.37
N ILE A 142 11.26 1.45 -8.46
CA ILE A 142 9.85 1.22 -8.81
C ILE A 142 9.28 2.40 -9.58
N ARG A 143 9.61 3.64 -9.21
CA ARG A 143 9.18 4.83 -9.94
C ARG A 143 9.79 4.89 -11.34
N SER A 144 11.05 4.48 -11.50
CA SER A 144 11.66 4.35 -12.83
C SER A 144 10.94 3.31 -13.70
N LEU A 145 10.59 2.14 -13.15
CA LEU A 145 9.77 1.15 -13.85
C LEU A 145 8.38 1.70 -14.21
N ALA A 146 7.75 2.43 -13.28
CA ALA A 146 6.46 3.06 -13.51
C ALA A 146 6.50 4.09 -14.65
N GLN A 147 7.56 4.89 -14.72
CA GLN A 147 7.81 5.82 -15.84
C GLN A 147 7.99 5.08 -17.16
N LEU A 148 8.74 3.96 -17.20
CA LEU A 148 8.91 3.14 -18.40
C LEU A 148 7.60 2.58 -18.93
N TRP A 149 6.68 2.23 -18.02
CA TRP A 149 5.42 1.58 -18.43
C TRP A 149 4.31 2.54 -18.81
N PHE A 150 4.26 3.72 -18.18
CA PHE A 150 3.07 4.58 -18.19
C PHE A 150 3.33 6.01 -18.66
N SER A 151 4.59 6.43 -18.81
CA SER A 151 4.92 7.75 -19.33
C SER A 151 5.11 7.70 -20.85
N ASP A 152 4.69 8.78 -21.52
CA ASP A 152 5.02 9.03 -22.92
C ASP A 152 6.41 9.71 -23.07
N ASP A 153 7.18 9.89 -21.99
CA ASP A 153 8.49 10.52 -22.05
C ASP A 153 9.54 9.56 -22.59
N GLU A 154 9.94 9.77 -23.87
CA GLU A 154 10.97 8.99 -24.55
C GLU A 154 12.37 9.06 -23.88
N LYS A 155 12.56 9.96 -22.91
CA LYS A 155 13.83 10.10 -22.17
C LYS A 155 14.03 9.07 -21.06
N THR A 156 12.99 8.32 -20.74
CA THR A 156 13.10 7.28 -19.70
C THR A 156 13.97 6.14 -20.21
N VAL A 157 15.13 5.94 -19.59
CA VAL A 157 16.12 4.95 -20.02
C VAL A 157 15.89 3.62 -19.29
N ARG A 158 15.84 2.54 -20.04
CA ARG A 158 15.87 1.18 -19.50
C ARG A 158 17.23 0.89 -18.85
N THR A 159 17.19 0.20 -17.72
CA THR A 159 18.35 -0.26 -16.97
C THR A 159 18.21 -1.75 -16.68
N GLU A 160 19.30 -2.43 -16.35
CA GLU A 160 19.25 -3.83 -15.92
C GLU A 160 18.29 -4.04 -14.74
N VAL A 161 18.30 -3.12 -13.77
CA VAL A 161 17.39 -3.15 -12.62
C VAL A 161 15.92 -3.02 -13.06
N SER A 162 15.61 -2.14 -14.02
CA SER A 162 14.24 -2.02 -14.54
C SER A 162 13.78 -3.28 -15.26
N ASP A 163 14.67 -3.94 -16.00
CA ASP A 163 14.36 -5.19 -16.69
C ASP A 163 14.14 -6.35 -15.71
N GLU A 164 14.95 -6.43 -14.67
CA GLU A 164 14.75 -7.41 -13.59
C GLU A 164 13.42 -7.20 -12.86
N LEU A 165 13.07 -5.96 -12.51
CA LEU A 165 11.81 -5.62 -11.85
C LEU A 165 10.60 -5.88 -12.76
N GLU A 166 10.70 -5.56 -14.05
CA GLU A 166 9.68 -5.86 -15.05
C GLU A 166 9.42 -7.37 -15.14
N ASN A 167 10.49 -8.15 -15.32
CA ASN A 167 10.40 -9.61 -15.35
C ASN A 167 9.79 -10.17 -14.07
N TYR A 168 10.17 -9.62 -12.92
CA TYR A 168 9.62 -10.00 -11.64
C TYR A 168 8.11 -9.70 -11.56
N ALA A 169 7.69 -8.48 -11.90
CA ALA A 169 6.29 -8.06 -11.85
C ALA A 169 5.40 -8.87 -12.82
N LEU A 170 5.92 -9.22 -13.99
CA LEU A 170 5.17 -9.96 -15.01
C LEU A 170 5.13 -11.47 -14.75
N SER A 171 6.17 -12.05 -14.15
CA SER A 171 6.26 -13.50 -13.91
C SER A 171 5.60 -13.95 -12.61
N GLY A 172 5.64 -13.13 -11.57
CA GLY A 172 5.17 -13.50 -10.23
C GLY A 172 3.65 -13.40 -10.03
N GLY A 173 2.94 -12.67 -10.88
CA GLY A 173 1.54 -12.31 -10.65
C GLY A 173 1.35 -11.51 -9.34
N ILE A 174 0.10 -11.23 -8.97
CA ILE A 174 -0.21 -10.39 -7.79
C ILE A 174 0.20 -11.06 -6.47
N PHE A 175 0.17 -12.38 -6.42
CA PHE A 175 0.41 -13.15 -5.18
C PHE A 175 1.83 -13.73 -5.07
N GLY A 176 2.63 -13.63 -6.12
CA GLY A 176 3.99 -14.12 -6.15
C GLY A 176 4.17 -15.62 -5.93
N SER A 177 5.42 -16.05 -5.74
CA SER A 177 5.74 -17.41 -5.37
C SER A 177 6.59 -17.46 -4.08
N ARG A 178 6.49 -18.57 -3.31
CA ARG A 178 7.31 -18.78 -2.11
C ARG A 178 8.81 -18.80 -2.42
N GLU A 179 9.19 -19.25 -3.61
CA GLU A 179 10.57 -19.30 -4.07
C GLU A 179 11.13 -17.89 -4.30
N THR A 180 10.34 -17.05 -4.94
CA THR A 180 10.66 -15.64 -5.19
C THR A 180 10.73 -14.83 -3.89
N ALA A 181 9.84 -15.09 -2.94
CA ALA A 181 9.85 -14.44 -1.61
C ALA A 181 11.17 -14.68 -0.84
N ARG A 182 11.71 -15.90 -0.89
CA ARG A 182 12.99 -16.24 -0.24
C ARG A 182 14.18 -15.48 -0.86
N ARG A 183 14.17 -15.28 -2.17
CA ARG A 183 15.23 -14.58 -2.89
C ARG A 183 15.21 -13.08 -2.60
N ASN A 184 14.05 -12.48 -2.50
CA ASN A 184 13.88 -11.03 -2.36
C ASN A 184 14.13 -10.49 -0.95
N GLY A 185 13.95 -11.32 0.08
CA GLY A 185 14.26 -10.94 1.46
C GLY A 185 15.71 -10.52 1.69
N THR A 186 16.62 -10.86 0.77
CA THR A 186 18.04 -10.47 0.80
C THR A 186 18.35 -9.18 0.02
N VAL A 187 17.41 -8.63 -0.74
CA VAL A 187 17.67 -7.50 -1.68
C VAL A 187 17.22 -6.14 -1.13
N LEU A 188 16.34 -6.12 -0.12
CA LEU A 188 15.80 -4.88 0.44
C LEU A 188 16.61 -4.28 1.60
N TYR A 189 17.62 -5.00 2.12
CA TYR A 189 18.43 -4.54 3.28
C TYR A 189 19.90 -4.47 2.95
#